data_71e2a3acb29b2201b7176c9cdcc2fef1
#
_entry.id   71e2a3acb29b2201b7176c9cdcc2fef1
#
_cell.length_a   1.000
_cell.length_b   1.000
_cell.length_c   1.000
_cell.angle_alpha   90.00
_cell.angle_beta   90.00
_cell.angle_gamma   90.00
#
_symmetry.space_group_name_H-M   'P 1'
#
loop_
_entity.id
_entity.type
_entity.pdbx_description
1 polymer ?
#
loop_
_entity_poly.entity_id
_entity_poly.type
_entity_poly.pdbx_seq_one_letter_code
_entity_poly.pdbx_strand_id
1 'polypeptide(L)'
;LMQLDTATARANHESARQRYLGLRAMQARLTAEHSGAAQLVFHEDLHAAAADPLIRQHMRTQEQLFATRNHLLRSDLQSIEESIEGQRGMQQAYTRMLGNRQVQQASLGEELRNLRGLVSEGYAPRNRQLELERMVADSGSAIADLQGNTVRAQRSMAELRQRALSRQQEQRKEVQTQLAEVDREVLAEQEKFKALSDELARMEIRSPADGQVVGLAAQTVGGVIQPGQKLMDIVPGEAPLLLETQVAPHLIDRVQAELPVDVRFSSFAHSPQLVVPGKVQSISSDLLTDPQTMASYYLARIEVTAEGLQRLGKRQLQPGM
;
A
#
# COMPACT_ATOMS: atom_id res chain seq x y z
N LEU A 1 -22.84 -23.65 -8.18
CA LEU A 1 -23.56 -24.83 -7.72
C LEU A 1 -24.26 -24.59 -6.37
N MET A 2 -23.58 -23.93 -5.45
CA MET A 2 -24.07 -23.72 -4.11
C MET A 2 -23.51 -22.41 -3.54
N GLN A 3 -24.27 -21.66 -2.79
CA GLN A 3 -23.86 -20.43 -2.14
C GLN A 3 -24.04 -20.59 -0.63
N LEU A 4 -22.96 -20.35 0.12
CA LEU A 4 -23.00 -20.27 1.58
C LEU A 4 -23.60 -18.94 2.04
N ASP A 5 -23.96 -18.84 3.32
CA ASP A 5 -24.38 -17.55 3.89
C ASP A 5 -23.19 -16.58 3.91
N THR A 6 -23.32 -15.49 3.18
CA THR A 6 -22.27 -14.49 2.98
C THR A 6 -22.45 -13.23 3.81
N ALA A 7 -23.50 -13.12 4.63
CA ALA A 7 -23.84 -11.86 5.30
C ALA A 7 -22.70 -11.32 6.17
N THR A 8 -22.17 -12.15 7.07
CA THR A 8 -21.06 -11.78 7.95
C THR A 8 -19.75 -11.56 7.18
N ALA A 9 -19.44 -12.44 6.21
CA ALA A 9 -18.23 -12.32 5.42
C ALA A 9 -18.22 -11.06 4.56
N ARG A 10 -19.36 -10.69 3.94
CA ARG A 10 -19.51 -9.43 3.20
C ARG A 10 -19.34 -8.22 4.09
N ALA A 11 -19.91 -8.22 5.30
CA ALA A 11 -19.77 -7.12 6.25
C ALA A 11 -18.31 -6.95 6.68
N ASN A 12 -17.60 -8.03 6.98
CA ASN A 12 -16.19 -8.01 7.34
C ASN A 12 -15.30 -7.54 6.18
N HIS A 13 -15.54 -8.06 4.98
CA HIS A 13 -14.84 -7.67 3.77
C HIS A 13 -15.03 -6.17 3.48
N GLU A 14 -16.26 -5.66 3.54
CA GLU A 14 -16.54 -4.24 3.28
C GLU A 14 -15.91 -3.34 4.35
N SER A 15 -15.95 -3.74 5.62
CA SER A 15 -15.29 -3.02 6.72
C SER A 15 -13.77 -2.94 6.51
N ALA A 16 -13.12 -4.06 6.15
CA ALA A 16 -11.69 -4.09 5.84
C ALA A 16 -11.35 -3.25 4.62
N ARG A 17 -12.17 -3.31 3.56
CA ARG A 17 -12.04 -2.49 2.35
C ARG A 17 -12.07 -1.01 2.66
N GLN A 18 -13.06 -0.56 3.44
CA GLN A 18 -13.19 0.85 3.81
C GLN A 18 -12.01 1.34 4.64
N ARG A 19 -11.55 0.52 5.59
CA ARG A 19 -10.40 0.83 6.42
C ARG A 19 -9.12 0.91 5.60
N TYR A 20 -8.86 -0.06 4.73
CA TYR A 20 -7.73 -0.07 3.82
C TYR A 20 -7.69 1.18 2.92
N LEU A 21 -8.81 1.50 2.26
CA LEU A 21 -8.89 2.66 1.38
C LEU A 21 -8.81 4.00 2.14
N GLY A 22 -9.35 4.06 3.35
CA GLY A 22 -9.20 5.22 4.22
C GLY A 22 -7.73 5.49 4.59
N LEU A 23 -6.99 4.43 4.94
CA LEU A 23 -5.55 4.50 5.20
C LEU A 23 -4.74 4.87 3.95
N ARG A 24 -5.10 4.33 2.78
CA ARG A 24 -4.48 4.72 1.49
C ARG A 24 -4.67 6.22 1.19
N ALA A 25 -5.85 6.77 1.49
CA ALA A 25 -6.08 8.21 1.32
C ALA A 25 -5.22 9.05 2.27
N MET A 26 -5.05 8.62 3.53
CA MET A 26 -4.17 9.24 4.50
C MET A 26 -2.70 9.14 4.10
N GLN A 27 -2.27 7.96 3.61
CA GLN A 27 -0.92 7.73 3.09
C GLN A 27 -0.58 8.70 1.95
N ALA A 28 -1.50 8.88 1.00
CA ALA A 28 -1.31 9.79 -0.12
C ALA A 28 -1.05 11.23 0.37
N ARG A 29 -1.82 11.72 1.35
CA ARG A 29 -1.62 13.04 1.96
C ARG A 29 -0.25 13.15 2.62
N LEU A 30 0.10 12.19 3.48
CA LEU A 30 1.36 12.21 4.21
C LEU A 30 2.57 12.12 3.28
N THR A 31 2.47 11.34 2.21
CA THR A 31 3.51 11.25 1.17
C THR A 31 3.69 12.59 0.45
N ALA A 32 2.60 13.26 0.10
CA ALA A 32 2.65 14.59 -0.52
C ALA A 32 3.23 15.65 0.43
N GLU A 33 2.85 15.64 1.72
CA GLU A 33 3.41 16.53 2.75
C GLU A 33 4.91 16.24 2.97
N HIS A 34 5.32 14.97 3.00
CA HIS A 34 6.71 14.57 3.19
C HIS A 34 7.62 15.00 2.04
N SER A 35 7.16 14.80 0.80
CA SER A 35 7.88 15.19 -0.41
C SER A 35 7.82 16.68 -0.71
N GLY A 36 6.95 17.44 -0.05
CA GLY A 36 6.71 18.85 -0.36
C GLY A 36 6.00 19.04 -1.71
N ALA A 37 5.23 18.07 -2.16
CA ALA A 37 4.50 18.14 -3.42
C ALA A 37 3.47 19.28 -3.41
N ALA A 38 3.26 19.89 -4.58
CA ALA A 38 2.26 20.95 -4.73
C ALA A 38 0.82 20.42 -4.75
N GLN A 39 0.64 19.17 -5.16
CA GLN A 39 -0.65 18.50 -5.31
C GLN A 39 -0.59 17.12 -4.70
N LEU A 40 -1.75 16.65 -4.23
CA LEU A 40 -1.94 15.32 -3.68
C LEU A 40 -2.27 14.35 -4.83
N VAL A 41 -1.58 13.21 -4.87
CA VAL A 41 -1.82 12.15 -5.85
C VAL A 41 -2.30 10.92 -5.10
N PHE A 42 -3.48 10.42 -5.48
CA PHE A 42 -4.06 9.23 -4.88
C PHE A 42 -3.60 7.96 -5.60
N HIS A 43 -3.57 6.85 -4.85
CA HIS A 43 -3.27 5.53 -5.39
C HIS A 43 -4.39 5.04 -6.33
N GLU A 44 -4.05 4.15 -7.27
CA GLU A 44 -4.99 3.59 -8.26
C GLU A 44 -6.21 2.92 -7.62
N ASP A 45 -6.04 2.25 -6.49
CA ASP A 45 -7.14 1.61 -5.75
C ASP A 45 -8.23 2.60 -5.33
N LEU A 46 -7.84 3.84 -4.97
CA LEU A 46 -8.78 4.90 -4.62
C LEU A 46 -9.54 5.42 -5.86
N HIS A 47 -8.84 5.51 -6.99
CA HIS A 47 -9.49 5.90 -8.24
C HIS A 47 -10.49 4.84 -8.71
N ALA A 48 -10.14 3.55 -8.61
CA ALA A 48 -11.04 2.44 -8.92
C ALA A 48 -12.28 2.42 -8.00
N ALA A 49 -12.13 2.83 -6.74
CA ALA A 49 -13.20 2.89 -5.75
C ALA A 49 -13.94 4.25 -5.70
N ALA A 50 -13.62 5.21 -6.56
CA ALA A 50 -14.16 6.59 -6.52
C ALA A 50 -15.67 6.69 -6.77
N ALA A 51 -16.32 5.63 -7.27
CA ALA A 51 -17.77 5.55 -7.38
C ALA A 51 -18.46 5.49 -6.00
N ASP A 52 -17.78 4.97 -4.97
CA ASP A 52 -18.27 4.84 -3.60
C ASP A 52 -18.30 6.22 -2.91
N PRO A 53 -19.47 6.67 -2.39
CA PRO A 53 -19.59 7.96 -1.73
C PRO A 53 -18.69 8.12 -0.48
N LEU A 54 -18.49 7.04 0.30
CA LEU A 54 -17.66 7.07 1.50
C LEU A 54 -16.18 7.24 1.14
N ILE A 55 -15.71 6.54 0.11
CA ILE A 55 -14.33 6.67 -0.34
C ILE A 55 -14.06 8.07 -0.91
N ARG A 56 -15.00 8.60 -1.69
CA ARG A 56 -14.92 10.01 -2.15
C ARG A 56 -14.85 10.99 -0.98
N GLN A 57 -15.60 10.74 0.09
CA GLN A 57 -15.57 11.57 1.28
C GLN A 57 -14.18 11.49 1.95
N HIS A 58 -13.60 10.31 2.11
CA HIS A 58 -12.24 10.15 2.62
C HIS A 58 -11.22 10.93 1.78
N MET A 59 -11.26 10.80 0.46
CA MET A 59 -10.38 11.53 -0.45
C MET A 59 -10.50 13.05 -0.27
N ARG A 60 -11.72 13.58 -0.29
CA ARG A 60 -11.97 15.01 -0.08
C ARG A 60 -11.48 15.51 1.26
N THR A 61 -11.68 14.74 2.32
CA THR A 61 -11.21 15.10 3.67
C THR A 61 -9.68 15.20 3.69
N GLN A 62 -8.97 14.27 3.05
CA GLN A 62 -7.50 14.33 2.98
C GLN A 62 -7.00 15.48 2.10
N GLU A 63 -7.69 15.82 1.00
CA GLU A 63 -7.40 17.01 0.18
C GLU A 63 -7.55 18.30 0.98
N GLN A 64 -8.64 18.43 1.73
CA GLN A 64 -8.87 19.61 2.58
C GLN A 64 -7.81 19.73 3.70
N LEU A 65 -7.48 18.62 4.36
CA LEU A 65 -6.43 18.60 5.37
C LEU A 65 -5.07 18.97 4.77
N PHE A 66 -4.71 18.44 3.62
CA PHE A 66 -3.49 18.80 2.91
C PHE A 66 -3.41 20.29 2.60
N ALA A 67 -4.48 20.84 2.03
CA ALA A 67 -4.56 22.27 1.71
C ALA A 67 -4.44 23.14 2.97
N THR A 68 -5.18 22.81 4.04
CA THR A 68 -5.18 23.54 5.29
C THR A 68 -3.81 23.51 5.99
N ARG A 69 -3.16 22.32 6.08
CA ARG A 69 -1.85 22.18 6.73
C ARG A 69 -0.76 22.90 5.94
N ASN A 70 -0.77 22.82 4.60
CA ASN A 70 0.15 23.55 3.76
C ASN A 70 -0.03 25.08 3.86
N HIS A 71 -1.27 25.54 3.90
CA HIS A 71 -1.55 26.95 4.09
C HIS A 71 -1.04 27.44 5.45
N LEU A 72 -1.31 26.71 6.53
CA LEU A 72 -0.86 27.05 7.88
C LEU A 72 0.67 27.15 7.95
N LEU A 73 1.38 26.14 7.45
CA LEU A 73 2.85 26.16 7.44
C LEU A 73 3.41 27.35 6.64
N ARG A 74 2.84 27.62 5.46
CA ARG A 74 3.26 28.76 4.63
C ARG A 74 3.01 30.09 5.34
N SER A 75 1.85 30.25 5.97
CA SER A 75 1.51 31.45 6.73
C SER A 75 2.46 31.67 7.92
N ASP A 76 2.77 30.60 8.68
CA ASP A 76 3.73 30.67 9.79
C ASP A 76 5.12 31.12 9.29
N LEU A 77 5.62 30.51 8.21
CA LEU A 77 6.92 30.84 7.64
C LEU A 77 6.95 32.26 7.06
N GLN A 78 5.88 32.67 6.41
CA GLN A 78 5.76 34.05 5.89
C GLN A 78 5.80 35.08 7.01
N SER A 79 5.07 34.86 8.12
CA SER A 79 5.11 35.75 9.28
C SER A 79 6.51 35.89 9.89
N ILE A 80 7.27 34.80 9.94
CA ILE A 80 8.67 34.84 10.38
C ILE A 80 9.53 35.64 9.40
N GLU A 81 9.35 35.42 8.07
CA GLU A 81 10.10 36.16 7.05
C GLU A 81 9.80 37.66 7.07
N GLU A 82 8.54 38.07 7.26
CA GLU A 82 8.15 39.47 7.46
C GLU A 82 8.84 40.08 8.71
N SER A 83 8.96 39.30 9.78
CA SER A 83 9.70 39.70 10.97
C SER A 83 11.20 39.88 10.70
N ILE A 84 11.81 39.00 9.90
CA ILE A 84 13.21 39.11 9.47
C ILE A 84 13.42 40.34 8.64
N GLU A 85 12.55 40.65 7.68
CA GLU A 85 12.62 41.88 6.88
C GLU A 85 12.48 43.14 7.73
N GLY A 86 11.60 43.12 8.73
CA GLY A 86 11.50 44.20 9.72
C GLY A 86 12.82 44.47 10.46
N GLN A 87 13.46 43.37 10.96
CA GLN A 87 14.77 43.50 11.63
C GLN A 87 15.88 43.92 10.65
N ARG A 88 15.84 43.51 9.40
CA ARG A 88 16.76 43.96 8.35
C ARG A 88 16.65 45.44 8.07
N GLY A 89 15.40 45.96 8.00
CA GLY A 89 15.14 47.40 7.87
C GLY A 89 15.71 48.20 9.02
N MET A 90 15.53 47.73 10.27
CA MET A 90 16.11 48.35 11.46
C MET A 90 17.64 48.34 11.44
N GLN A 91 18.26 47.20 11.08
CA GLN A 91 19.71 47.10 10.94
C GLN A 91 20.25 48.12 9.92
N GLN A 92 19.61 48.24 8.75
CA GLN A 92 20.00 49.19 7.73
C GLN A 92 19.88 50.64 8.20
N ALA A 93 18.84 50.96 8.97
CA ALA A 93 18.66 52.29 9.58
C ALA A 93 19.78 52.61 10.56
N TYR A 94 20.09 51.69 11.50
CA TYR A 94 21.20 51.84 12.43
C TYR A 94 22.55 51.97 11.72
N THR A 95 22.80 51.22 10.66
CA THR A 95 24.04 51.32 9.89
C THR A 95 24.20 52.67 9.21
N ARG A 96 23.12 53.24 8.64
CA ARG A 96 23.13 54.61 8.07
C ARG A 96 23.36 55.69 9.17
N MET A 97 22.66 55.57 10.31
CA MET A 97 22.85 56.48 11.44
C MET A 97 24.28 56.42 11.98
N LEU A 98 24.85 55.18 12.05
CA LEU A 98 26.23 54.96 12.46
C LEU A 98 27.23 55.69 11.54
N GLY A 99 27.05 55.53 10.21
CA GLY A 99 27.91 56.22 9.22
C GLY A 99 27.85 57.75 9.38
N ASN A 100 26.65 58.33 9.55
CA ASN A 100 26.48 59.76 9.76
C ASN A 100 27.15 60.23 11.07
N ARG A 101 27.03 59.46 12.14
CA ARG A 101 27.68 59.79 13.43
C ARG A 101 29.21 59.66 13.35
N GLN A 102 29.74 58.73 12.64
CA GLN A 102 31.20 58.60 12.39
C GLN A 102 31.77 59.79 11.63
N VAL A 103 31.06 60.26 10.59
CA VAL A 103 31.44 61.51 9.88
C VAL A 103 31.40 62.71 10.81
N GLN A 104 30.32 62.86 11.61
CA GLN A 104 30.22 63.96 12.58
C GLN A 104 31.35 63.93 13.61
N GLN A 105 31.65 62.70 14.17
CA GLN A 105 32.74 62.55 15.13
C GLN A 105 34.11 62.87 14.52
N ALA A 106 34.36 62.53 13.24
CA ALA A 106 35.58 62.83 12.53
C ALA A 106 35.75 64.37 12.41
N SER A 107 34.68 65.10 12.02
CA SER A 107 34.72 66.56 11.93
C SER A 107 34.97 67.26 13.29
N LEU A 108 34.28 66.80 14.33
CA LEU A 108 34.50 67.33 15.70
C LEU A 108 35.92 66.99 16.21
N GLY A 109 36.45 65.86 15.87
CA GLY A 109 37.81 65.46 16.20
C GLY A 109 38.88 66.30 15.49
N GLU A 110 38.59 66.72 14.25
CA GLU A 110 39.47 67.62 13.50
C GLU A 110 39.42 69.06 14.10
N GLU A 111 38.22 69.60 14.37
CA GLU A 111 38.05 70.90 15.06
C GLU A 111 38.75 70.90 16.42
N LEU A 112 38.63 69.82 17.19
CA LEU A 112 39.30 69.69 18.48
C LEU A 112 40.83 69.69 18.37
N ARG A 113 41.37 68.99 17.34
CA ARG A 113 42.84 68.98 17.10
C ARG A 113 43.34 70.38 16.78
N ASN A 114 42.63 71.10 15.90
CA ASN A 114 43.00 72.43 15.50
C ASN A 114 42.91 73.41 16.71
N LEU A 115 41.83 73.30 17.52
CA LEU A 115 41.65 74.13 18.69
C LEU A 115 42.70 73.90 19.78
N ARG A 116 43.11 72.63 19.99
CA ARG A 116 44.17 72.28 20.97
C ARG A 116 45.49 73.01 20.69
N GLY A 117 45.87 73.16 19.41
CA GLY A 117 47.02 73.94 18.98
C GLY A 117 46.89 75.41 19.42
N LEU A 118 45.77 76.02 19.10
CA LEU A 118 45.50 77.43 19.45
C LEU A 118 45.40 77.69 20.98
N VAL A 119 44.89 76.75 21.72
CA VAL A 119 44.82 76.83 23.23
C VAL A 119 46.21 76.73 23.82
N SER A 120 47.09 75.84 23.31
CA SER A 120 48.45 75.65 23.76
C SER A 120 49.31 76.93 23.51
N GLU A 121 49.00 77.69 22.46
CA GLU A 121 49.64 78.91 22.08
C GLU A 121 49.00 80.18 22.78
N GLY A 122 47.92 79.97 23.52
CA GLY A 122 47.22 81.07 24.24
C GLY A 122 46.22 81.84 23.38
N TYR A 123 45.94 81.46 22.17
CA TYR A 123 45.04 82.15 21.25
C TYR A 123 43.57 81.74 21.34
N ALA A 124 43.25 80.68 22.12
CA ALA A 124 41.87 80.25 22.29
C ALA A 124 41.56 79.90 23.79
N PRO A 125 40.25 80.01 24.22
CA PRO A 125 39.88 79.71 25.57
C PRO A 125 39.76 78.24 25.87
N ARG A 126 40.33 77.74 26.97
CA ARG A 126 40.30 76.35 27.42
C ARG A 126 38.89 75.77 27.57
N ASN A 127 37.91 76.56 27.95
CA ASN A 127 36.52 76.14 28.09
C ASN A 127 35.96 75.61 26.76
N ARG A 128 36.32 76.21 25.64
CA ARG A 128 35.89 75.71 24.30
C ARG A 128 36.49 74.38 23.95
N GLN A 129 37.74 74.13 24.34
CA GLN A 129 38.38 72.86 24.19
C GLN A 129 37.64 71.76 24.98
N LEU A 130 37.33 71.96 26.25
CA LEU A 130 36.60 71.05 27.10
C LEU A 130 35.18 70.75 26.58
N GLU A 131 34.49 71.74 26.00
CA GLU A 131 33.20 71.59 25.40
C GLU A 131 33.27 70.65 24.17
N LEU A 132 34.23 70.85 23.26
CA LEU A 132 34.47 69.96 22.12
C LEU A 132 34.88 68.54 22.55
N GLU A 133 35.70 68.42 23.60
CA GLU A 133 36.09 67.12 24.15
C GLU A 133 34.86 66.34 24.65
N ARG A 134 33.89 67.03 25.29
CA ARG A 134 32.63 66.41 25.68
C ARG A 134 31.80 66.00 24.46
N MET A 135 31.67 66.85 23.45
CA MET A 135 30.92 66.50 22.22
C MET A 135 31.52 65.34 21.47
N VAL A 136 32.86 65.20 21.43
CA VAL A 136 33.54 64.05 20.84
C VAL A 136 33.26 62.76 21.66
N ALA A 137 33.29 62.84 23.00
CA ALA A 137 32.98 61.70 23.86
C ALA A 137 31.53 61.29 23.75
N ASP A 138 30.57 62.21 23.73
CA ASP A 138 29.16 61.95 23.56
C ASP A 138 28.84 61.31 22.20
N SER A 139 29.52 61.78 21.13
CA SER A 139 29.41 61.18 19.81
C SER A 139 29.99 59.74 19.79
N GLY A 140 31.06 59.49 20.53
CA GLY A 140 31.65 58.15 20.69
C GLY A 140 30.68 57.19 21.39
N SER A 141 30.00 57.63 22.44
CA SER A 141 28.98 56.83 23.13
C SER A 141 27.79 56.50 22.21
N ALA A 142 27.29 57.50 21.45
CA ALA A 142 26.23 57.26 20.49
C ALA A 142 26.61 56.29 19.37
N ILE A 143 27.89 56.30 18.91
CA ILE A 143 28.41 55.33 17.96
C ILE A 143 28.41 53.90 18.56
N ALA A 144 28.86 53.74 19.79
CA ALA A 144 28.85 52.45 20.47
C ALA A 144 27.45 51.89 20.66
N ASP A 145 26.47 52.74 20.98
CA ASP A 145 25.06 52.37 21.08
C ASP A 145 24.48 51.92 19.74
N LEU A 146 24.76 52.63 18.64
CA LEU A 146 24.33 52.25 17.29
C LEU A 146 24.98 50.95 16.83
N GLN A 147 26.25 50.70 17.15
CA GLN A 147 26.92 49.42 16.89
C GLN A 147 26.25 48.28 17.67
N GLY A 148 25.96 48.51 18.96
CA GLY A 148 25.23 47.57 19.80
C GLY A 148 23.83 47.22 19.24
N ASN A 149 23.11 48.24 18.75
CA ASN A 149 21.79 48.05 18.13
C ASN A 149 21.88 47.27 16.83
N THR A 150 22.90 47.52 15.98
CA THR A 150 23.15 46.78 14.74
C THR A 150 23.41 45.29 15.04
N VAL A 151 24.25 44.99 16.03
CA VAL A 151 24.53 43.61 16.46
C VAL A 151 23.27 42.94 17.02
N ARG A 152 22.47 43.66 17.80
CA ARG A 152 21.19 43.11 18.33
C ARG A 152 20.23 42.74 17.19
N ALA A 153 20.04 43.60 16.20
CA ALA A 153 19.21 43.30 15.05
C ALA A 153 19.71 42.08 14.24
N GLN A 154 21.03 41.96 14.06
CA GLN A 154 21.63 40.78 13.42
C GLN A 154 21.38 39.50 14.18
N ARG A 155 21.51 39.50 15.52
CA ARG A 155 21.21 38.31 16.34
C ARG A 155 19.75 37.94 16.27
N SER A 156 18.84 38.91 16.33
CA SER A 156 17.39 38.68 16.22
C SER A 156 17.04 38.03 14.86
N MET A 157 17.63 38.50 13.76
CA MET A 157 17.45 37.87 12.45
C MET A 157 17.96 36.43 12.43
N ALA A 158 19.10 36.12 13.07
CA ALA A 158 19.62 34.77 13.16
C ALA A 158 18.70 33.84 13.97
N GLU A 159 18.17 34.31 15.08
CA GLU A 159 17.19 33.61 15.92
C GLU A 159 15.91 33.29 15.14
N LEU A 160 15.38 34.26 14.40
CA LEU A 160 14.19 34.07 13.56
C LEU A 160 14.41 33.06 12.46
N ARG A 161 15.58 33.08 11.79
CA ARG A 161 15.94 32.05 10.78
C ARG A 161 16.02 30.66 11.40
N GLN A 162 16.63 30.55 12.57
CA GLN A 162 16.68 29.27 13.29
C GLN A 162 15.27 28.78 13.66
N ARG A 163 14.40 29.70 14.08
CA ARG A 163 12.99 29.36 14.37
C ARG A 163 12.24 28.85 13.14
N ALA A 164 12.43 29.49 11.96
CA ALA A 164 11.83 29.02 10.70
C ALA A 164 12.31 27.62 10.34
N LEU A 165 13.62 27.36 10.45
CA LEU A 165 14.21 26.05 10.21
C LEU A 165 13.65 24.98 11.16
N SER A 166 13.60 25.29 12.46
CA SER A 166 13.04 24.38 13.46
C SER A 166 11.57 24.03 13.15
N ARG A 167 10.76 25.03 12.76
CA ARG A 167 9.36 24.81 12.40
C ARG A 167 9.20 23.87 11.22
N GLN A 168 10.04 24.00 10.20
CA GLN A 168 10.06 23.08 9.05
C GLN A 168 10.49 21.67 9.46
N GLN A 169 11.50 21.55 10.30
CA GLN A 169 12.00 20.24 10.77
C GLN A 169 10.98 19.53 11.65
N GLU A 170 10.30 20.23 12.53
CA GLU A 170 9.22 19.69 13.37
C GLU A 170 8.09 19.13 12.50
N GLN A 171 7.65 19.90 11.50
CA GLN A 171 6.62 19.46 10.56
C GLN A 171 7.06 18.20 9.80
N ARG A 172 8.29 18.17 9.28
CA ARG A 172 8.83 17.00 8.57
C ARG A 172 8.91 15.77 9.46
N LYS A 173 9.38 15.93 10.69
CA LYS A 173 9.48 14.84 11.67
C LYS A 173 8.10 14.26 12.01
N GLU A 174 7.13 15.14 12.26
CA GLU A 174 5.74 14.74 12.53
C GLU A 174 5.17 13.91 11.37
N VAL A 175 5.27 14.44 10.14
CA VAL A 175 4.78 13.78 8.94
C VAL A 175 5.48 12.44 8.70
N GLN A 176 6.80 12.39 8.85
CA GLN A 176 7.58 11.16 8.68
C GLN A 176 7.18 10.08 9.70
N THR A 177 6.94 10.46 10.94
CA THR A 177 6.51 9.52 11.98
C THR A 177 5.12 8.95 11.65
N GLN A 178 4.17 9.82 11.29
CA GLN A 178 2.82 9.41 10.90
C GLN A 178 2.83 8.55 9.63
N LEU A 179 3.65 8.89 8.64
CA LEU A 179 3.76 8.12 7.39
C LEU A 179 4.26 6.71 7.66
N ALA A 180 5.32 6.57 8.47
CA ALA A 180 5.88 5.27 8.81
C ALA A 180 4.90 4.36 9.60
N GLU A 181 3.99 4.96 10.38
CA GLU A 181 2.92 4.22 11.05
C GLU A 181 1.83 3.80 10.07
N VAL A 182 1.35 4.75 9.26
CA VAL A 182 0.32 4.49 8.25
C VAL A 182 0.78 3.49 7.20
N ASP A 183 2.04 3.52 6.78
CA ASP A 183 2.58 2.53 5.82
C ASP A 183 2.48 1.10 6.36
N ARG A 184 2.79 0.90 7.64
CA ARG A 184 2.63 -0.42 8.30
C ARG A 184 1.16 -0.84 8.39
N GLU A 185 0.28 0.10 8.76
CA GLU A 185 -1.15 -0.19 8.84
C GLU A 185 -1.75 -0.50 7.47
N VAL A 186 -1.35 0.23 6.43
CA VAL A 186 -1.78 -0.03 5.04
C VAL A 186 -1.43 -1.45 4.62
N LEU A 187 -0.19 -1.89 4.86
CA LEU A 187 0.22 -3.26 4.52
C LEU A 187 -0.59 -4.31 5.30
N ALA A 188 -0.80 -4.11 6.59
CA ALA A 188 -1.57 -5.04 7.42
C ALA A 188 -3.04 -5.13 6.97
N GLU A 189 -3.69 -3.98 6.71
CA GLU A 189 -5.09 -3.97 6.26
C GLU A 189 -5.23 -4.44 4.80
N GLN A 190 -4.22 -4.26 3.96
CA GLN A 190 -4.20 -4.81 2.60
C GLN A 190 -4.21 -6.35 2.62
N GLU A 191 -3.35 -6.97 3.43
CA GLU A 191 -3.33 -8.43 3.57
C GLU A 191 -4.63 -8.97 4.17
N LYS A 192 -5.19 -8.27 5.15
CA LYS A 192 -6.48 -8.64 5.74
C LYS A 192 -7.62 -8.51 4.72
N PHE A 193 -7.67 -7.43 3.95
CA PHE A 193 -8.66 -7.23 2.90
C PHE A 193 -8.57 -8.33 1.84
N LYS A 194 -7.34 -8.69 1.42
CA LYS A 194 -7.09 -9.79 0.48
C LYS A 194 -7.58 -11.13 1.04
N ALA A 195 -7.23 -11.45 2.28
CA ALA A 195 -7.68 -12.70 2.93
C ALA A 195 -9.21 -12.81 3.01
N LEU A 196 -9.89 -11.69 3.37
CA LEU A 196 -11.36 -11.66 3.41
C LEU A 196 -11.99 -11.70 2.02
N SER A 197 -11.33 -11.16 0.98
CA SER A 197 -11.75 -11.30 -0.41
C SER A 197 -11.70 -12.76 -0.86
N ASP A 198 -10.62 -13.46 -0.53
CA ASP A 198 -10.45 -14.88 -0.83
C ASP A 198 -11.45 -15.75 -0.05
N GLU A 199 -11.74 -15.39 1.21
CA GLU A 199 -12.77 -16.05 2.01
C GLU A 199 -14.15 -15.90 1.38
N LEU A 200 -14.52 -14.68 0.99
CA LEU A 200 -15.79 -14.38 0.34
C LEU A 200 -15.92 -15.12 -1.01
N ALA A 201 -14.85 -15.19 -1.79
CA ALA A 201 -14.84 -15.92 -3.06
C ALA A 201 -15.05 -17.43 -2.86
N ARG A 202 -14.49 -18.02 -1.80
CA ARG A 202 -14.70 -19.44 -1.46
C ARG A 202 -16.10 -19.76 -0.96
N MET A 203 -16.91 -18.79 -0.59
CA MET A 203 -18.31 -19.01 -0.20
C MET A 203 -19.23 -19.31 -1.39
N GLU A 204 -18.79 -19.05 -2.60
CA GLU A 204 -19.43 -19.50 -3.82
C GLU A 204 -18.78 -20.81 -4.28
N ILE A 205 -19.46 -21.93 -4.06
CA ILE A 205 -18.98 -23.25 -4.43
C ILE A 205 -19.31 -23.48 -5.90
N ARG A 206 -18.27 -23.46 -6.73
CA ARG A 206 -18.35 -23.68 -8.19
C ARG A 206 -18.00 -25.12 -8.54
N SER A 207 -18.52 -25.61 -9.67
CA SER A 207 -18.11 -26.90 -10.22
C SER A 207 -16.69 -26.83 -10.78
N PRO A 208 -15.84 -27.82 -10.51
CA PRO A 208 -14.52 -27.92 -11.11
C PRO A 208 -14.55 -28.31 -12.59
N ALA A 209 -15.67 -28.93 -13.06
CA ALA A 209 -15.86 -29.36 -14.45
C ALA A 209 -17.34 -29.36 -14.82
N ASP A 210 -17.63 -29.36 -16.10
CA ASP A 210 -18.98 -29.56 -16.61
C ASP A 210 -19.36 -31.05 -16.47
N GLY A 211 -20.55 -31.31 -15.89
CA GLY A 211 -20.95 -32.68 -15.65
C GLY A 211 -22.27 -32.80 -14.88
N GLN A 212 -22.62 -34.00 -14.54
CA GLN A 212 -23.83 -34.33 -13.77
C GLN A 212 -23.52 -34.39 -12.27
N VAL A 213 -24.34 -33.72 -11.46
CA VAL A 213 -24.28 -33.79 -10.00
C VAL A 213 -24.84 -35.12 -9.51
N VAL A 214 -24.07 -35.83 -8.68
CA VAL A 214 -24.44 -37.10 -8.07
C VAL A 214 -24.21 -37.03 -6.56
N GLY A 215 -25.09 -37.65 -5.78
CA GLY A 215 -24.89 -37.80 -4.33
C GLY A 215 -24.91 -36.47 -3.57
N LEU A 216 -25.84 -35.57 -3.88
CA LEU A 216 -25.98 -34.27 -3.18
C LEU A 216 -26.28 -34.51 -1.69
N ALA A 217 -25.32 -34.15 -0.81
CA ALA A 217 -25.44 -34.35 0.64
C ALA A 217 -26.27 -33.23 1.33
N ALA A 218 -26.19 -31.99 0.82
CA ALA A 218 -26.93 -30.85 1.36
C ALA A 218 -28.27 -30.70 0.59
N GLN A 219 -29.36 -31.18 1.16
CA GLN A 219 -30.68 -31.17 0.49
C GLN A 219 -31.59 -30.02 0.88
N THR A 220 -31.28 -29.31 1.95
CA THR A 220 -32.12 -28.23 2.51
C THR A 220 -31.40 -26.90 2.55
N VAL A 221 -32.09 -25.85 2.15
CA VAL A 221 -31.58 -24.46 2.30
C VAL A 221 -31.52 -24.13 3.80
N GLY A 222 -30.42 -23.54 4.25
CA GLY A 222 -30.16 -23.25 5.67
C GLY A 222 -29.51 -24.40 6.44
N GLY A 223 -29.18 -25.52 5.79
CA GLY A 223 -28.44 -26.62 6.40
C GLY A 223 -27.02 -26.22 6.77
N VAL A 224 -26.49 -26.77 7.84
CA VAL A 224 -25.11 -26.53 8.31
C VAL A 224 -24.17 -27.50 7.61
N ILE A 225 -23.10 -26.96 7.00
CA ILE A 225 -22.03 -27.70 6.32
C ILE A 225 -20.76 -27.60 7.17
N GLN A 226 -20.08 -28.71 7.38
CA GLN A 226 -18.82 -28.74 8.12
C GLN A 226 -17.62 -28.60 7.17
N PRO A 227 -16.51 -27.98 7.62
CA PRO A 227 -15.28 -27.95 6.85
C PRO A 227 -14.79 -29.36 6.48
N GLY A 228 -14.46 -29.56 5.19
CA GLY A 228 -14.03 -30.88 4.69
C GLY A 228 -15.17 -31.87 4.39
N GLN A 229 -16.43 -31.48 4.62
CA GLN A 229 -17.56 -32.33 4.29
C GLN A 229 -17.71 -32.47 2.76
N LYS A 230 -17.83 -33.69 2.28
CA LYS A 230 -18.15 -33.98 0.89
C LYS A 230 -19.58 -33.52 0.59
N LEU A 231 -19.75 -32.63 -0.39
CA LEU A 231 -21.05 -32.04 -0.73
C LEU A 231 -21.75 -32.78 -1.86
N MET A 232 -21.01 -33.16 -2.89
CA MET A 232 -21.50 -33.85 -4.08
C MET A 232 -20.34 -34.42 -4.88
N ASP A 233 -20.64 -35.31 -5.81
CA ASP A 233 -19.73 -35.72 -6.86
C ASP A 233 -20.14 -35.05 -8.19
N ILE A 234 -19.19 -34.67 -9.00
CA ILE A 234 -19.39 -34.21 -10.37
C ILE A 234 -18.89 -35.30 -11.32
N VAL A 235 -19.77 -35.86 -12.08
CA VAL A 235 -19.44 -36.84 -13.13
C VAL A 235 -19.34 -36.10 -14.44
N PRO A 236 -18.14 -35.93 -15.03
CA PRO A 236 -17.97 -35.26 -16.32
C PRO A 236 -18.70 -36.03 -17.42
N GLY A 237 -19.50 -35.33 -18.25
CA GLY A 237 -20.29 -35.96 -19.28
C GLY A 237 -19.48 -36.47 -20.50
N GLU A 238 -18.33 -35.88 -20.72
CA GLU A 238 -17.45 -36.18 -21.88
C GLU A 238 -16.21 -37.00 -21.51
N ALA A 239 -16.07 -37.44 -20.25
CA ALA A 239 -14.93 -38.27 -19.89
C ALA A 239 -15.03 -39.66 -20.61
N PRO A 240 -13.97 -40.10 -21.27
CA PRO A 240 -13.96 -41.45 -21.86
C PRO A 240 -14.17 -42.48 -20.74
N LEU A 241 -15.16 -43.34 -20.93
CA LEU A 241 -15.40 -44.43 -19.98
C LEU A 241 -14.27 -45.44 -20.07
N LEU A 242 -13.59 -45.66 -18.96
CA LEU A 242 -12.57 -46.67 -18.81
C LEU A 242 -13.14 -47.85 -18.06
N LEU A 243 -12.86 -49.06 -18.58
CA LEU A 243 -13.14 -50.28 -17.84
C LEU A 243 -11.95 -50.61 -16.95
N GLU A 244 -12.22 -50.84 -15.69
CA GLU A 244 -11.23 -51.35 -14.75
C GLU A 244 -11.41 -52.85 -14.58
N THR A 245 -10.33 -53.58 -14.82
CA THR A 245 -10.32 -55.06 -14.67
C THR A 245 -9.18 -55.49 -13.77
N GLN A 246 -9.43 -56.53 -13.00
CA GLN A 246 -8.45 -57.17 -12.11
C GLN A 246 -7.71 -58.28 -12.88
N VAL A 247 -6.40 -58.13 -12.96
CA VAL A 247 -5.52 -59.14 -13.58
C VAL A 247 -4.80 -59.89 -12.49
N ALA A 248 -4.96 -61.21 -12.50
CA ALA A 248 -4.28 -62.08 -11.54
C ALA A 248 -2.75 -61.98 -11.69
N PRO A 249 -1.96 -62.00 -10.59
CA PRO A 249 -0.52 -61.76 -10.63
C PRO A 249 0.25 -62.70 -11.58
N HIS A 250 -0.17 -63.94 -11.69
CA HIS A 250 0.47 -64.92 -12.55
C HIS A 250 0.21 -64.71 -14.06
N LEU A 251 -0.67 -63.77 -14.42
CA LEU A 251 -0.97 -63.44 -15.83
C LEU A 251 -0.38 -62.10 -16.27
N ILE A 252 0.28 -61.38 -15.38
CA ILE A 252 0.75 -60.00 -15.66
C ILE A 252 1.75 -59.94 -16.84
N ASP A 253 2.58 -60.96 -16.98
CA ASP A 253 3.58 -61.04 -18.08
C ASP A 253 2.95 -61.12 -19.48
N ARG A 254 1.66 -61.44 -19.55
CA ARG A 254 0.90 -61.56 -20.80
C ARG A 254 0.10 -60.33 -21.14
N VAL A 255 0.02 -59.37 -20.24
CA VAL A 255 -0.77 -58.14 -20.41
C VAL A 255 0.20 -56.97 -20.54
N GLN A 256 0.11 -56.25 -21.64
CA GLN A 256 0.92 -55.08 -21.92
C GLN A 256 0.01 -53.90 -22.33
N ALA A 257 0.49 -52.68 -22.15
CA ALA A 257 -0.19 -51.53 -22.70
C ALA A 257 -0.35 -51.65 -24.22
N GLU A 258 -1.40 -51.12 -24.78
CA GLU A 258 -1.75 -51.19 -26.21
C GLU A 258 -2.26 -52.55 -26.67
N LEU A 259 -2.33 -53.59 -25.81
CA LEU A 259 -2.85 -54.89 -26.18
C LEU A 259 -4.33 -54.83 -26.54
N PRO A 260 -4.77 -55.36 -27.67
CA PRO A 260 -6.18 -55.45 -28.03
C PRO A 260 -6.89 -56.46 -27.11
N VAL A 261 -8.07 -56.10 -26.64
CA VAL A 261 -8.87 -56.92 -25.73
C VAL A 261 -10.34 -56.96 -26.20
N ASP A 262 -10.96 -58.07 -25.97
CA ASP A 262 -12.39 -58.25 -26.23
C ASP A 262 -13.20 -58.03 -24.96
N VAL A 263 -14.02 -57.01 -24.96
CA VAL A 263 -14.88 -56.65 -23.84
C VAL A 263 -16.27 -57.21 -24.04
N ARG A 264 -16.76 -57.93 -23.02
CA ARG A 264 -18.12 -58.50 -22.99
C ARG A 264 -18.87 -57.93 -21.80
N PHE A 265 -19.97 -57.29 -22.06
CA PHE A 265 -20.79 -56.67 -20.99
C PHE A 265 -21.85 -57.65 -20.52
N SER A 266 -21.83 -58.00 -19.25
CA SER A 266 -22.85 -58.84 -18.62
C SER A 266 -24.25 -58.22 -18.61
N SER A 267 -24.32 -56.91 -18.59
CA SER A 267 -25.59 -56.13 -18.63
C SER A 267 -26.34 -56.32 -19.95
N PHE A 268 -25.69 -56.79 -21.02
CA PHE A 268 -26.34 -57.08 -22.32
C PHE A 268 -26.59 -58.53 -22.54
N ALA A 269 -27.05 -59.25 -21.52
CA ALA A 269 -27.30 -60.69 -21.50
C ALA A 269 -28.20 -61.21 -22.66
N HIS A 270 -29.05 -60.35 -23.22
CA HIS A 270 -29.90 -60.67 -24.40
C HIS A 270 -29.15 -60.62 -25.75
N SER A 271 -27.84 -60.26 -25.75
CA SER A 271 -27.01 -60.19 -26.93
C SER A 271 -25.61 -60.80 -26.61
N PRO A 272 -25.51 -62.11 -26.34
CA PRO A 272 -24.29 -62.76 -25.88
C PRO A 272 -23.14 -62.74 -26.92
N GLN A 273 -23.44 -62.41 -28.16
CA GLN A 273 -22.45 -62.27 -29.24
C GLN A 273 -21.87 -60.85 -29.38
N LEU A 274 -22.32 -59.88 -28.54
CA LEU A 274 -21.77 -58.55 -28.63
C LEU A 274 -20.39 -58.49 -27.95
N VAL A 275 -19.36 -58.59 -28.79
CA VAL A 275 -17.97 -58.39 -28.39
C VAL A 275 -17.57 -56.97 -28.84
N VAL A 276 -17.11 -56.19 -27.90
CA VAL A 276 -16.71 -54.81 -28.14
C VAL A 276 -15.16 -54.75 -28.07
N PRO A 277 -14.48 -54.38 -29.15
CA PRO A 277 -13.04 -54.28 -29.15
C PRO A 277 -12.61 -53.11 -28.28
N GLY A 278 -11.68 -53.38 -27.37
CA GLY A 278 -11.02 -52.41 -26.48
C GLY A 278 -9.50 -52.55 -26.60
N LYS A 279 -8.80 -51.68 -25.86
CA LYS A 279 -7.36 -51.63 -25.84
C LYS A 279 -6.93 -51.32 -24.38
N VAL A 280 -5.90 -52.03 -23.93
CA VAL A 280 -5.31 -51.76 -22.62
C VAL A 280 -4.62 -50.39 -22.64
N GLN A 281 -5.14 -49.43 -21.90
CA GLN A 281 -4.57 -48.09 -21.78
C GLN A 281 -3.40 -48.08 -20.81
N SER A 282 -3.58 -48.66 -19.63
CA SER A 282 -2.55 -48.69 -18.59
C SER A 282 -2.74 -49.90 -17.66
N ILE A 283 -1.66 -50.27 -16.99
CA ILE A 283 -1.64 -51.30 -15.95
C ILE A 283 -0.97 -50.70 -14.71
N SER A 284 -1.48 -51.04 -13.52
CA SER A 284 -0.87 -50.56 -12.26
C SER A 284 0.55 -51.14 -12.12
N SER A 285 1.51 -50.32 -11.72
CA SER A 285 2.88 -50.77 -11.45
C SER A 285 2.98 -51.62 -10.18
N ASP A 286 2.07 -51.39 -9.23
CA ASP A 286 2.05 -52.06 -7.94
C ASP A 286 0.91 -53.10 -7.83
N LEU A 287 1.15 -54.10 -7.01
CA LEU A 287 0.18 -55.11 -6.65
C LEU A 287 -0.85 -54.50 -5.66
N LEU A 288 -2.10 -54.51 -6.06
CA LEU A 288 -3.22 -54.06 -5.23
C LEU A 288 -3.86 -55.26 -4.54
N THR A 289 -4.45 -55.01 -3.35
CA THR A 289 -5.17 -56.03 -2.61
C THR A 289 -6.64 -55.60 -2.48
N ASP A 290 -7.54 -56.45 -2.87
CA ASP A 290 -8.97 -56.25 -2.71
C ASP A 290 -9.34 -56.32 -1.21
N PRO A 291 -9.91 -55.32 -0.64
CA PRO A 291 -10.25 -55.27 0.79
C PRO A 291 -11.33 -56.30 1.21
N GLN A 292 -12.14 -56.82 0.28
CA GLN A 292 -13.18 -57.80 0.56
C GLN A 292 -12.73 -59.24 0.44
N THR A 293 -11.95 -59.51 -0.61
CA THR A 293 -11.53 -60.90 -0.94
C THR A 293 -10.10 -61.21 -0.48
N MET A 294 -9.33 -60.16 -0.04
CA MET A 294 -7.90 -60.25 0.27
C MET A 294 -7.06 -60.84 -0.85
N ALA A 295 -7.59 -60.87 -2.08
CA ALA A 295 -6.86 -61.31 -3.24
C ALA A 295 -5.99 -60.20 -3.80
N SER A 296 -4.76 -60.56 -4.19
CA SER A 296 -3.85 -59.60 -4.84
C SER A 296 -4.07 -59.59 -6.35
N TYR A 297 -4.10 -58.39 -6.94
CA TYR A 297 -4.32 -58.22 -8.37
C TYR A 297 -3.57 -56.99 -8.92
N TYR A 298 -3.37 -56.96 -10.23
CA TYR A 298 -2.98 -55.74 -10.93
C TYR A 298 -4.21 -55.10 -11.58
N LEU A 299 -4.35 -53.78 -11.48
CA LEU A 299 -5.45 -53.02 -12.07
C LEU A 299 -5.08 -52.68 -13.54
N ALA A 300 -5.80 -53.24 -14.48
CA ALA A 300 -5.69 -52.81 -15.89
C ALA A 300 -6.87 -51.93 -16.27
N ARG A 301 -6.56 -50.80 -16.90
CA ARG A 301 -7.54 -49.86 -17.46
C ARG A 301 -7.64 -50.12 -18.98
N ILE A 302 -8.87 -50.33 -19.42
CA ILE A 302 -9.18 -50.67 -20.82
C ILE A 302 -10.04 -49.51 -21.37
N GLU A 303 -9.63 -48.99 -22.49
CA GLU A 303 -10.39 -48.04 -23.29
C GLU A 303 -11.12 -48.75 -24.41
N VAL A 304 -12.40 -48.42 -24.63
CA VAL A 304 -13.18 -48.96 -25.77
C VAL A 304 -12.74 -48.21 -27.02
N THR A 305 -12.35 -48.94 -28.06
CA THR A 305 -11.93 -48.34 -29.32
C THR A 305 -13.09 -47.67 -30.06
N ALA A 306 -12.80 -46.69 -30.96
CA ALA A 306 -13.81 -46.05 -31.78
C ALA A 306 -14.67 -47.07 -32.60
N GLU A 307 -14.06 -48.16 -33.05
CA GLU A 307 -14.77 -49.26 -33.69
C GLU A 307 -15.69 -49.98 -32.69
N GLY A 308 -15.23 -50.17 -31.47
CA GLY A 308 -16.04 -50.72 -30.37
C GLY A 308 -17.27 -49.89 -30.06
N LEU A 309 -17.10 -48.58 -30.01
CA LEU A 309 -18.21 -47.62 -29.80
C LEU A 309 -19.24 -47.69 -30.95
N GLN A 310 -18.78 -47.83 -32.19
CA GLN A 310 -19.68 -48.03 -33.36
C GLN A 310 -20.48 -49.33 -33.26
N ARG A 311 -19.89 -50.41 -32.77
CA ARG A 311 -20.58 -51.72 -32.58
C ARG A 311 -21.64 -51.69 -31.48
N LEU A 312 -21.48 -50.80 -30.47
CA LEU A 312 -22.49 -50.54 -29.43
C LEU A 312 -23.76 -49.89 -29.98
N GLY A 313 -23.64 -49.15 -31.07
CA GLY A 313 -24.76 -48.47 -31.74
C GLY A 313 -25.45 -47.45 -30.86
N LYS A 314 -26.76 -47.63 -30.65
CA LYS A 314 -27.56 -46.72 -29.77
C LYS A 314 -27.46 -47.04 -28.29
N ARG A 315 -26.71 -48.03 -27.89
CA ARG A 315 -26.56 -48.43 -26.48
C ARG A 315 -25.53 -47.54 -25.82
N GLN A 316 -25.94 -46.89 -24.75
CA GLN A 316 -25.05 -46.00 -23.96
C GLN A 316 -24.40 -46.85 -22.84
N LEU A 317 -23.08 -46.72 -22.73
CA LEU A 317 -22.35 -47.24 -21.59
C LEU A 317 -22.61 -46.30 -20.40
N GLN A 318 -22.84 -46.89 -19.24
CA GLN A 318 -23.05 -46.13 -18.01
C GLN A 318 -21.98 -46.51 -16.96
N PRO A 319 -21.52 -45.56 -16.13
CA PRO A 319 -20.65 -45.88 -15.03
C PRO A 319 -21.26 -46.94 -14.10
N GLY A 320 -20.46 -47.97 -13.74
CA GLY A 320 -20.92 -49.08 -12.88
C GLY A 320 -21.50 -50.30 -13.58
N MET A 321 -21.47 -50.36 -14.90
CA MET A 321 -21.85 -51.54 -15.68
C MET A 321 -20.85 -52.69 -15.53
#